data_5d80d594651552a8765d3c967e5e1f6e
#
_entry.id   5d80d594651552a8765d3c967e5e1f6e
#
_cell.length_a   1.000
_cell.length_b   1.000
_cell.length_c   1.000
_cell.angle_alpha   90.00
_cell.angle_beta   90.00
_cell.angle_gamma   90.00
#
_symmetry.space_group_name_H-M   'P 1'
#
loop_
_entity.id
_entity.type
_entity.pdbx_description
1 polymer ?
#
loop_
_entity_poly.entity_id
_entity_poly.type
_entity_poly.pdbx_seq_one_letter_code
_entity_poly.pdbx_strand_id
1 'polypeptide(L)'
;MILVDANVLLNAVNSDSRHHVAAQTWLDDALVGDEAIGLPWLCLIAFTRLATHPSIFPIPLDSGAALDRVEDWLGAPAALALGPGIHHVQLWREALRQAGAGGNLVNDAHLAALARENNATVVTFDADFARFGNIEWHTPGQLLDR
;
A
#
# COMPACT_ATOMS: atom_id res chain seq x y z
N MET A 1 2.32 7.11 11.56
CA MET A 1 2.15 7.05 10.08
C MET A 1 1.67 5.67 9.69
N ILE A 2 0.77 5.62 8.75
CA ILE A 2 0.29 4.37 8.14
C ILE A 2 0.72 4.34 6.68
N LEU A 3 1.34 3.24 6.24
CA LEU A 3 1.81 3.04 4.88
C LEU A 3 0.85 2.09 4.16
N VAL A 4 0.36 2.50 2.99
CA VAL A 4 -0.70 1.79 2.25
C VAL A 4 -0.11 0.94 1.12
N ASP A 5 -0.40 -0.37 1.15
CA ASP A 5 -0.01 -1.29 0.10
C ASP A 5 -0.92 -1.17 -1.15
N ALA A 6 -0.38 -1.51 -2.31
CA ALA A 6 -1.10 -1.45 -3.59
C ALA A 6 -2.40 -2.25 -3.60
N ASN A 7 -2.45 -3.41 -2.91
CA ASN A 7 -3.66 -4.22 -2.85
C ASN A 7 -4.82 -3.52 -2.14
N VAL A 8 -4.54 -2.64 -1.19
CA VAL A 8 -5.58 -1.82 -0.54
C VAL A 8 -6.13 -0.79 -1.52
N LEU A 9 -5.26 -0.10 -2.26
CA LEU A 9 -5.68 0.87 -3.29
C LEU A 9 -6.52 0.21 -4.38
N LEU A 10 -6.10 -0.97 -4.85
CA LEU A 10 -6.84 -1.75 -5.85
C LEU A 10 -8.23 -2.15 -5.36
N ASN A 11 -8.33 -2.69 -4.16
CA ASN A 11 -9.60 -3.11 -3.58
C ASN A 11 -10.51 -1.92 -3.27
N ALA A 12 -9.97 -0.77 -2.93
CA ALA A 12 -10.75 0.45 -2.72
C ALA A 12 -11.46 0.94 -4.00
N VAL A 13 -10.95 0.59 -5.18
CA VAL A 13 -11.53 0.97 -6.48
C VAL A 13 -12.32 -0.17 -7.13
N ASN A 14 -11.95 -1.43 -6.89
CA ASN A 14 -12.60 -2.59 -7.48
C ASN A 14 -13.87 -2.99 -6.73
N SER A 15 -15.02 -2.52 -7.20
CA SER A 15 -16.34 -2.81 -6.60
C SER A 15 -16.75 -4.29 -6.62
N ASP A 16 -16.12 -5.12 -7.46
CA ASP A 16 -16.37 -6.56 -7.53
C ASP A 16 -15.59 -7.35 -6.46
N SER A 17 -14.63 -6.72 -5.79
CA SER A 17 -13.86 -7.37 -4.74
C SER A 17 -14.66 -7.55 -3.44
N ARG A 18 -14.51 -8.72 -2.80
CA ARG A 18 -15.03 -8.96 -1.44
C ARG A 18 -14.43 -8.01 -0.40
N HIS A 19 -13.28 -7.42 -0.69
CA HIS A 19 -12.56 -6.49 0.19
C HIS A 19 -12.88 -5.03 -0.10
N HIS A 20 -13.72 -4.74 -1.09
CA HIS A 20 -13.98 -3.39 -1.55
C HIS A 20 -14.47 -2.47 -0.44
N VAL A 21 -15.53 -2.86 0.25
CA VAL A 21 -16.15 -2.01 1.28
C VAL A 21 -15.16 -1.69 2.39
N ALA A 22 -14.44 -2.69 2.90
CA ALA A 22 -13.46 -2.46 3.96
C ALA A 22 -12.30 -1.56 3.50
N ALA A 23 -11.77 -1.79 2.30
CA ALA A 23 -10.67 -1.01 1.76
C ALA A 23 -11.08 0.44 1.50
N GLN A 24 -12.23 0.65 0.84
CA GLN A 24 -12.73 1.97 0.51
C GLN A 24 -13.07 2.77 1.77
N THR A 25 -13.86 2.19 2.68
CA THR A 25 -14.26 2.89 3.91
C THR A 25 -13.06 3.31 4.74
N TRP A 26 -12.12 2.37 4.96
CA TRP A 26 -10.92 2.68 5.72
C TRP A 26 -10.07 3.76 5.04
N LEU A 27 -9.84 3.65 3.72
CA LEU A 27 -8.99 4.60 2.99
C LEU A 27 -9.59 6.01 2.97
N ASP A 28 -10.90 6.12 2.71
CA ASP A 28 -11.60 7.41 2.69
C ASP A 28 -11.53 8.10 4.05
N ASP A 29 -11.76 7.37 5.15
CA ASP A 29 -11.66 7.91 6.50
C ASP A 29 -10.22 8.28 6.88
N ALA A 30 -9.26 7.42 6.54
CA ALA A 30 -7.85 7.64 6.86
C ALA A 30 -7.27 8.87 6.14
N LEU A 31 -7.63 9.10 4.89
CA LEU A 31 -7.12 10.22 4.08
C LEU A 31 -7.57 11.60 4.58
N VAL A 32 -8.65 11.67 5.35
CA VAL A 32 -9.15 12.91 5.96
C VAL A 32 -8.90 12.97 7.47
N GLY A 33 -8.26 11.93 8.03
CA GLY A 33 -7.95 11.82 9.44
C GLY A 33 -6.71 12.62 9.86
N ASP A 34 -6.33 12.47 11.13
CA ASP A 34 -5.20 13.18 11.73
C ASP A 34 -3.86 12.46 11.57
N GLU A 35 -3.88 11.17 11.26
CA GLU A 35 -2.67 10.37 11.10
C GLU A 35 -2.13 10.45 9.68
N ALA A 36 -0.82 10.65 9.53
CA ALA A 36 -0.18 10.72 8.23
C ALA A 36 -0.30 9.38 7.48
N ILE A 37 -0.78 9.45 6.24
CA ILE A 37 -0.96 8.31 5.35
C ILE A 37 0.11 8.33 4.27
N GLY A 38 1.04 7.39 4.37
CA GLY A 38 2.12 7.21 3.38
C GLY A 38 1.64 6.44 2.16
N LEU A 39 1.76 7.04 0.99
CA LEU A 39 1.47 6.44 -0.30
C LEU A 39 2.79 6.22 -1.05
N PRO A 40 3.36 5.00 -1.00
CA PRO A 40 4.63 4.74 -1.68
C PRO A 40 4.47 4.80 -3.20
N TRP A 41 5.42 5.39 -3.88
CA TRP A 41 5.43 5.44 -5.35
C TRP A 41 5.37 4.05 -5.98
N LEU A 42 6.03 3.04 -5.38
CA LEU A 42 5.91 1.66 -5.83
C LEU A 42 4.45 1.19 -5.86
N CYS A 43 3.68 1.53 -4.83
CA CYS A 43 2.27 1.13 -4.71
C CYS A 43 1.37 1.91 -5.66
N LEU A 44 1.62 3.19 -5.86
CA LEU A 44 0.88 4.03 -6.83
C LEU A 44 1.12 3.56 -8.27
N ILE A 45 2.35 3.20 -8.61
CA ILE A 45 2.71 2.64 -9.91
C ILE A 45 2.06 1.26 -10.10
N ALA A 46 2.14 0.39 -9.11
CA ALA A 46 1.50 -0.94 -9.16
C ALA A 46 -0.02 -0.84 -9.29
N PHE A 47 -0.67 0.05 -8.53
CA PHE A 47 -2.09 0.34 -8.69
C PHE A 47 -2.42 0.74 -10.14
N THR A 48 -1.73 1.73 -10.68
CA THR A 48 -1.97 2.23 -12.04
C THR A 48 -1.81 1.12 -13.08
N ARG A 49 -0.75 0.31 -12.96
CA ARG A 49 -0.49 -0.82 -13.85
C ARG A 49 -1.59 -1.88 -13.78
N LEU A 50 -2.02 -2.26 -12.58
CA LEU A 50 -2.99 -3.34 -12.38
C LEU A 50 -4.43 -2.88 -12.66
N ALA A 51 -4.80 -1.66 -12.30
CA ALA A 51 -6.14 -1.11 -12.55
C ALA A 51 -6.42 -0.88 -14.05
N THR A 52 -5.38 -0.73 -14.86
CA THR A 52 -5.49 -0.57 -16.32
C THR A 52 -5.32 -1.88 -17.09
N HIS A 53 -5.11 -3.01 -16.39
CA HIS A 53 -4.82 -4.29 -17.02
C HIS A 53 -6.10 -5.14 -17.18
N PRO A 54 -6.46 -5.58 -18.43
CA PRO A 54 -7.70 -6.31 -18.69
C PRO A 54 -7.80 -7.66 -17.97
N SER A 55 -6.67 -8.29 -17.64
CA SER A 55 -6.63 -9.57 -16.92
C SER A 55 -6.90 -9.45 -15.43
N ILE A 56 -6.82 -8.24 -14.86
CA ILE A 56 -7.00 -7.99 -13.43
C ILE A 56 -8.37 -7.35 -13.17
N PHE A 57 -8.75 -6.38 -14.00
CA PHE A 57 -10.05 -5.72 -13.93
C PHE A 57 -10.91 -6.15 -15.10
N PRO A 58 -12.13 -6.67 -14.88
CA PRO A 58 -13.07 -7.01 -15.96
C PRO A 58 -13.39 -5.81 -16.85
N ILE A 59 -13.50 -4.63 -16.23
CA ILE A 59 -13.63 -3.34 -16.94
C ILE A 59 -12.46 -2.46 -16.47
N PRO A 60 -11.30 -2.54 -17.16
CA PRO A 60 -10.12 -1.79 -16.75
C PRO A 60 -10.34 -0.29 -16.88
N LEU A 61 -9.73 0.48 -15.98
CA LEU A 61 -9.65 1.92 -16.12
C LEU A 61 -8.73 2.28 -17.29
N ASP A 62 -9.00 3.38 -17.99
CA ASP A 62 -7.97 3.98 -18.83
C ASP A 62 -6.89 4.64 -17.94
N SER A 63 -5.73 4.95 -18.50
CA SER A 63 -4.60 5.50 -17.75
C SER A 63 -4.94 6.86 -17.12
N GLY A 64 -5.72 7.69 -17.81
CA GLY A 64 -6.17 8.98 -17.28
C GLY A 64 -7.04 8.81 -16.03
N ALA A 65 -8.03 7.92 -16.08
CA ALA A 65 -8.90 7.64 -14.94
C ALA A 65 -8.14 7.05 -13.73
N ALA A 66 -7.15 6.18 -13.98
CA ALA A 66 -6.30 5.64 -12.93
C ALA A 66 -5.45 6.74 -12.27
N LEU A 67 -4.86 7.63 -13.06
CA LEU A 67 -4.06 8.74 -12.55
C LEU A 67 -4.90 9.80 -11.84
N ASP A 68 -6.15 10.03 -12.27
CA ASP A 68 -7.08 10.89 -11.53
C ASP A 68 -7.29 10.39 -10.10
N ARG A 69 -7.41 9.07 -9.91
CA ARG A 69 -7.48 8.45 -8.57
C ARG A 69 -6.22 8.72 -7.75
N VAL A 70 -5.05 8.57 -8.38
CA VAL A 70 -3.77 8.83 -7.71
C VAL A 70 -3.67 10.30 -7.28
N GLU A 71 -4.07 11.24 -8.15
CA GLU A 71 -4.10 12.66 -7.84
C GLU A 71 -5.06 12.98 -6.68
N ASP A 72 -6.25 12.40 -6.68
CA ASP A 72 -7.24 12.56 -5.60
C ASP A 72 -6.67 12.09 -4.26
N TRP A 73 -6.03 10.92 -4.21
CA TRP A 73 -5.41 10.43 -2.99
C TRP A 73 -4.26 11.29 -2.51
N LEU A 74 -3.35 11.70 -3.43
CA LEU A 74 -2.21 12.55 -3.08
C LEU A 74 -2.63 13.97 -2.68
N GLY A 75 -3.78 14.44 -3.14
CA GLY A 75 -4.36 15.72 -2.78
C GLY A 75 -5.06 15.73 -1.42
N ALA A 76 -5.26 14.57 -0.79
CA ALA A 76 -5.95 14.48 0.49
C ALA A 76 -5.10 15.04 1.65
N PRO A 77 -5.73 15.62 2.70
CA PRO A 77 -5.02 16.32 3.77
C PRO A 77 -3.98 15.48 4.50
N ALA A 78 -4.26 14.20 4.73
CA ALA A 78 -3.37 13.29 5.47
C ALA A 78 -2.31 12.61 4.58
N ALA A 79 -2.40 12.72 3.26
CA ALA A 79 -1.59 11.96 2.32
C ALA A 79 -0.17 12.52 2.16
N LEU A 80 0.79 11.60 2.07
CA LEU A 80 2.19 11.88 1.77
C LEU A 80 2.70 10.88 0.73
N ALA A 81 3.25 11.38 -0.39
CA ALA A 81 3.97 10.51 -1.32
C ALA A 81 5.30 10.08 -0.68
N LEU A 82 5.59 8.77 -0.69
CA LEU A 82 6.80 8.21 -0.09
C LEU A 82 7.72 7.58 -1.12
N GLY A 83 9.01 7.87 -0.97
CA GLY A 83 10.10 7.21 -1.67
C GLY A 83 11.21 6.82 -0.69
N PRO A 84 12.17 5.99 -1.16
CA PRO A 84 13.27 5.53 -0.32
C PRO A 84 14.24 6.63 0.06
N GLY A 85 14.74 6.58 1.30
CA GLY A 85 15.81 7.44 1.79
C GLY A 85 17.21 6.88 1.50
N ILE A 86 18.24 7.58 1.98
CA ILE A 86 19.63 7.23 1.71
C ILE A 86 20.10 5.90 2.33
N HIS A 87 19.42 5.47 3.41
CA HIS A 87 19.75 4.21 4.11
C HIS A 87 18.87 3.04 3.66
N HIS A 88 18.06 3.23 2.63
CA HIS A 88 17.05 2.26 2.21
C HIS A 88 17.62 0.90 1.84
N VAL A 89 18.70 0.86 1.07
CA VAL A 89 19.32 -0.40 0.63
C VAL A 89 19.72 -1.29 1.80
N GLN A 90 20.22 -0.69 2.88
CA GLN A 90 20.59 -1.43 4.09
C GLN A 90 19.38 -2.07 4.77
N LEU A 91 18.31 -1.32 4.95
CA LEU A 91 17.06 -1.81 5.54
C LEU A 91 16.37 -2.83 4.64
N TRP A 92 16.41 -2.62 3.34
CA TRP A 92 15.85 -3.54 2.35
C TRP A 92 16.59 -4.88 2.34
N ARG A 93 17.93 -4.85 2.39
CA ARG A 93 18.77 -6.06 2.53
C ARG A 93 18.40 -6.84 3.78
N GLU A 94 18.22 -6.17 4.90
CA GLU A 94 17.84 -6.81 6.16
C GLU A 94 16.45 -7.42 6.08
N ALA A 95 15.47 -6.72 5.50
CA ALA A 95 14.12 -7.24 5.29
C ALA A 95 14.14 -8.51 4.42
N LEU A 96 14.90 -8.52 3.32
CA LEU A 96 15.06 -9.72 2.48
C LEU A 96 15.68 -10.89 3.24
N ARG A 97 16.67 -10.65 4.09
CA ARG A 97 17.24 -11.71 4.94
C ARG A 97 16.23 -12.27 5.93
N GLN A 98 15.42 -11.43 6.54
CA GLN A 98 14.37 -11.86 7.49
C GLN A 98 13.28 -12.68 6.81
N ALA A 99 12.89 -12.32 5.61
CA ALA A 99 11.93 -13.09 4.82
C ALA A 99 12.46 -14.45 4.35
N GLY A 100 13.79 -14.61 4.31
CA GLY A 100 14.46 -15.83 3.87
C GLY A 100 14.36 -16.11 2.38
N ALA A 101 13.98 -15.11 1.57
CA ALA A 101 13.76 -15.28 0.14
C ALA A 101 13.93 -13.96 -0.62
N GLY A 102 14.05 -14.08 -1.94
CA GLY A 102 13.96 -12.98 -2.91
C GLY A 102 12.73 -13.17 -3.81
N GLY A 103 12.85 -12.83 -5.09
CA GLY A 103 11.78 -13.02 -6.08
C GLY A 103 10.51 -12.23 -5.72
N ASN A 104 9.42 -12.93 -5.48
CA ASN A 104 8.11 -12.32 -5.20
C ASN A 104 8.06 -11.46 -3.93
N LEU A 105 9.00 -11.68 -2.99
CA LEU A 105 9.08 -10.91 -1.74
C LEU A 105 9.95 -9.64 -1.85
N VAL A 106 10.54 -9.37 -2.99
CA VAL A 106 11.41 -8.19 -3.18
C VAL A 106 10.63 -6.88 -2.97
N ASN A 107 9.45 -6.78 -3.54
CA ASN A 107 8.60 -5.59 -3.39
C ASN A 107 8.08 -5.43 -1.96
N ASP A 108 7.65 -6.53 -1.33
CA ASP A 108 7.17 -6.51 0.07
C ASP A 108 8.29 -6.14 1.03
N ALA A 109 9.51 -6.63 0.80
CA ALA A 109 10.69 -6.25 1.56
C ALA A 109 11.04 -4.76 1.38
N HIS A 110 10.83 -4.21 0.19
CA HIS A 110 10.96 -2.77 -0.05
C HIS A 110 9.95 -1.97 0.77
N LEU A 111 8.67 -2.39 0.80
CA LEU A 111 7.65 -1.75 1.63
C LEU A 111 7.96 -1.88 3.12
N ALA A 112 8.44 -3.04 3.58
CA ALA A 112 8.88 -3.23 4.95
C ALA A 112 10.03 -2.29 5.32
N ALA A 113 10.99 -2.09 4.42
CA ALA A 113 12.07 -1.14 4.60
C ALA A 113 11.58 0.32 4.68
N LEU A 114 10.63 0.71 3.80
CA LEU A 114 9.99 2.03 3.87
C LEU A 114 9.24 2.24 5.20
N ALA A 115 8.53 1.21 5.67
CA ALA A 115 7.84 1.27 6.94
C ALA A 115 8.81 1.50 8.11
N ARG A 116 9.97 0.83 8.10
CA ARG A 116 11.02 1.06 9.10
C ARG A 116 11.60 2.46 9.04
N GLU A 117 11.90 2.96 7.84
CA GLU A 117 12.43 4.31 7.65
C GLU A 117 11.52 5.38 8.26
N ASN A 118 10.21 5.16 8.18
CA ASN A 118 9.20 6.12 8.59
C ASN A 118 8.53 5.78 9.92
N ASN A 119 8.98 4.74 10.60
CA ASN A 119 8.32 4.20 11.81
C ASN A 119 6.81 4.03 11.59
N ALA A 120 6.44 3.41 10.47
CA ALA A 120 5.07 3.29 10.00
C ALA A 120 4.52 1.86 10.20
N THR A 121 3.20 1.78 10.41
CA THR A 121 2.43 0.56 10.32
C THR A 121 2.02 0.32 8.87
N VAL A 122 2.09 -0.92 8.38
CA VAL A 122 1.65 -1.26 7.00
C VAL A 122 0.20 -1.69 7.00
N VAL A 123 -0.60 -1.16 6.10
CA VAL A 123 -1.95 -1.64 5.83
C VAL A 123 -1.97 -2.41 4.52
N THR A 124 -2.34 -3.69 4.61
CA THR A 124 -2.29 -4.65 3.50
C THR A 124 -3.28 -5.80 3.73
N PHE A 125 -3.70 -6.43 2.64
CA PHE A 125 -4.41 -7.72 2.69
C PHE A 125 -3.48 -8.92 2.62
N ASP A 126 -2.16 -8.70 2.45
CA ASP A 126 -1.18 -9.77 2.29
C ASP A 126 -0.59 -10.20 3.63
N ALA A 127 -0.94 -11.41 4.07
CA ALA A 127 -0.43 -12.01 5.30
C ALA A 127 1.09 -12.32 5.24
N ASP A 128 1.72 -12.30 4.08
CA ASP A 128 3.17 -12.48 3.94
C ASP A 128 3.98 -11.40 4.65
N PHE A 129 3.36 -10.25 4.98
CA PHE A 129 4.00 -9.24 5.83
C PHE A 129 4.36 -9.73 7.24
N ALA A 130 3.73 -10.81 7.72
CA ALA A 130 4.14 -11.48 8.97
C ALA A 130 5.58 -12.04 8.94
N ARG A 131 6.16 -12.21 7.75
CA ARG A 131 7.56 -12.66 7.57
C ARG A 131 8.59 -11.59 7.96
N PHE A 132 8.19 -10.32 7.94
CA PHE A 132 9.07 -9.21 8.29
C PHE A 132 8.92 -8.89 9.78
N GLY A 133 9.83 -9.42 10.59
CA GLY A 133 9.89 -9.08 12.01
C GLY A 133 10.07 -7.57 12.22
N ASN A 134 9.54 -7.02 13.28
CA ASN A 134 9.60 -5.60 13.62
C ASN A 134 8.79 -4.67 12.70
N ILE A 135 7.85 -5.23 11.92
CA ILE A 135 6.86 -4.45 11.17
C ILE A 135 5.48 -4.75 11.73
N GLU A 136 4.81 -3.73 12.20
CA GLU A 136 3.38 -3.81 12.51
C GLU A 136 2.58 -3.72 11.22
N TRP A 137 1.62 -4.62 11.03
CA TRP A 137 0.74 -4.59 9.87
C TRP A 137 -0.69 -5.00 10.24
N HIS A 138 -1.65 -4.45 9.50
CA HIS A 138 -3.08 -4.73 9.67
C HIS A 138 -3.80 -4.76 8.35
N THR A 139 -4.94 -5.43 8.32
CA THR A 139 -5.89 -5.25 7.22
C THR A 139 -6.76 -4.01 7.47
N PRO A 140 -7.36 -3.39 6.43
CA PRO A 140 -8.33 -2.31 6.62
C PRO A 140 -9.44 -2.65 7.61
N GLY A 141 -10.02 -3.86 7.52
CA GLY A 141 -11.07 -4.31 8.43
C GLY A 141 -10.64 -4.32 9.88
N GLN A 142 -9.42 -4.78 10.19
CA GLN A 142 -8.89 -4.78 11.56
C GLN A 142 -8.73 -3.37 12.13
N LEU A 143 -8.48 -2.37 11.30
CA LEU A 143 -8.38 -0.97 11.73
C LEU A 143 -9.74 -0.32 11.91
N LEU A 144 -10.74 -0.71 11.12
CA LEU A 144 -12.12 -0.23 11.28
C LEU A 144 -12.78 -0.75 12.57
N ASP A 145 -12.39 -1.94 13.02
CA ASP A 145 -12.95 -2.60 14.22
C ASP A 145 -12.33 -2.08 15.54
N ARG A 146 -11.38 -1.17 15.48
CA ARG A 146 -10.75 -0.52 16.64
C ARG A 146 -11.51 0.72 17.08
#